data_d3fad180ac13fc65c1c0a9c3736d2b00
#
_entry.id   d3fad180ac13fc65c1c0a9c3736d2b00
#
_cell.length_a   1.000
_cell.length_b   1.000
_cell.length_c   1.000
_cell.angle_alpha   90.00
_cell.angle_beta   90.00
_cell.angle_gamma   90.00
#
_symmetry.space_group_name_H-M   'P 1'
#
loop_
_entity.id
_entity.type
_entity.pdbx_description
1 polymer ?
#
loop_
_entity_poly.entity_id
_entity_poly.type
_entity_poly.pdbx_seq_one_letter_code
_entity_poly.pdbx_strand_id
1 'polypeptide(L)'
;MRILIGQPQMEQHLEQFIQDINANPTVDLILYPEGYCQVTHLDEVKQLAKRFQKSVVMGYRNEQNVDRALIINKRGETLLDRAKTPETMPLFMPSTIEDDGHRYGYVLCREIFMGLDGLKSEEDIQLIFNPIGVGMFSEEQYADWSDEAKKIAMQQRFIILGTSHADRSYRNCGFSIPMAYCFDKTGEPVFLSKNDTRTRIVDTEAKTVVVLEDSLPCH
;
A
#
# COMPACT_ATOMS: atom_id res chain seq x y z
N MET A 1 12.36 -9.34 -4.37
CA MET A 1 11.83 -7.97 -4.67
C MET A 1 11.96 -7.10 -3.43
N ARG A 2 12.46 -5.87 -3.62
CA ARG A 2 12.62 -4.89 -2.53
C ARG A 2 11.54 -3.83 -2.62
N ILE A 3 10.73 -3.71 -1.57
CA ILE A 3 9.55 -2.85 -1.52
C ILE A 3 9.73 -1.80 -0.43
N LEU A 4 9.66 -0.52 -0.78
CA LEU A 4 9.59 0.56 0.18
C LEU A 4 8.13 0.75 0.61
N ILE A 5 7.91 0.85 1.91
CA ILE A 5 6.61 1.05 2.54
C ILE A 5 6.65 2.38 3.28
N GLY A 6 5.97 3.38 2.73
CA GLY A 6 5.85 4.71 3.31
C GLY A 6 4.62 4.84 4.18
N GLN A 7 4.75 5.61 5.27
CA GLN A 7 3.65 6.03 6.16
C GLN A 7 3.66 7.56 6.29
N PRO A 8 3.24 8.28 5.24
CA PRO A 8 3.25 9.74 5.23
C PRO A 8 2.12 10.33 6.07
N GLN A 9 2.27 11.59 6.43
CA GLN A 9 1.14 12.48 6.71
C GLN A 9 0.47 12.89 5.40
N MET A 10 -0.71 13.52 5.48
CA MET A 10 -1.31 14.12 4.29
C MET A 10 -0.49 15.34 3.86
N GLU A 11 -0.04 15.34 2.63
CA GLU A 11 0.84 16.36 2.05
C GLU A 11 0.16 17.07 0.89
N GLN A 12 0.67 18.25 0.52
CA GLN A 12 0.13 19.02 -0.60
C GLN A 12 0.82 18.69 -1.94
N HIS A 13 2.12 18.34 -1.90
CA HIS A 13 2.97 18.21 -3.10
C HIS A 13 3.83 16.93 -3.12
N LEU A 14 3.38 15.85 -2.51
CA LEU A 14 4.06 14.54 -2.52
C LEU A 14 5.49 14.58 -1.92
N GLU A 15 5.74 15.41 -0.93
CA GLU A 15 7.08 15.73 -0.41
C GLU A 15 7.82 14.46 0.05
N GLN A 16 7.18 13.64 0.89
CA GLN A 16 7.79 12.39 1.36
C GLN A 16 7.96 11.39 0.22
N PHE A 17 6.99 11.26 -0.67
CA PHE A 17 7.10 10.35 -1.82
C PHE A 17 8.29 10.72 -2.72
N ILE A 18 8.47 12.01 -3.02
CA ILE A 18 9.60 12.50 -3.82
C ILE A 18 10.92 12.23 -3.10
N GLN A 19 10.99 12.43 -1.78
CA GLN A 19 12.17 12.12 -0.99
C GLN A 19 12.46 10.61 -1.02
N ASP A 20 11.46 9.78 -0.74
CA ASP A 20 11.60 8.33 -0.67
C ASP A 20 12.03 7.71 -2.00
N ILE A 21 11.44 8.14 -3.11
CA ILE A 21 11.80 7.60 -4.43
C ILE A 21 13.22 8.00 -4.86
N ASN A 22 13.68 9.20 -4.46
CA ASN A 22 15.04 9.68 -4.75
C ASN A 22 16.10 8.98 -3.88
N ALA A 23 15.84 8.87 -2.58
CA ALA A 23 16.82 8.41 -1.60
C ALA A 23 17.07 6.89 -1.66
N ASN A 24 16.14 6.11 -2.24
CA ASN A 24 16.17 4.66 -2.20
C ASN A 24 16.34 4.03 -3.60
N PRO A 25 17.52 4.14 -4.25
CA PRO A 25 17.72 3.69 -5.63
C PRO A 25 17.56 2.18 -5.82
N THR A 26 17.71 1.38 -4.77
CA THR A 26 17.73 -0.09 -4.84
C THR A 26 16.38 -0.76 -4.59
N VAL A 27 15.30 -0.01 -4.39
CA VAL A 27 13.96 -0.59 -4.29
C VAL A 27 13.33 -0.76 -5.67
N ASP A 28 12.52 -1.80 -5.81
CA ASP A 28 11.82 -2.12 -7.07
C ASP A 28 10.43 -1.47 -7.13
N LEU A 29 9.77 -1.35 -5.97
CA LEU A 29 8.40 -0.90 -5.82
C LEU A 29 8.24 -0.02 -4.58
N ILE A 30 7.32 0.95 -4.66
CA ILE A 30 6.93 1.83 -3.55
C ILE A 30 5.45 1.62 -3.25
N LEU A 31 5.14 1.32 -1.98
CA LEU A 31 3.79 1.18 -1.46
C LEU A 31 3.46 2.36 -0.55
N TYR A 32 2.38 3.08 -0.89
CA TYR A 32 1.86 4.23 -0.16
C TYR A 32 0.38 4.07 0.18
N PRO A 33 -0.16 4.84 1.16
CA PRO A 33 -1.54 4.68 1.64
C PRO A 33 -2.63 5.05 0.62
N GLU A 34 -3.88 4.69 0.98
CA GLU A 34 -5.08 5.16 0.31
C GLU A 34 -5.22 6.68 0.40
N GLY A 35 -5.53 7.32 -0.72
CA GLY A 35 -5.85 8.75 -0.78
C GLY A 35 -4.68 9.69 -0.52
N TYR A 36 -3.45 9.19 -0.49
CA TYR A 36 -2.27 10.02 -0.37
C TYR A 36 -2.11 10.98 -1.56
N CYS A 37 -2.31 10.48 -2.77
CA CYS A 37 -2.21 11.27 -3.98
C CYS A 37 -3.56 11.90 -4.35
N GLN A 38 -3.53 13.13 -4.85
CA GLN A 38 -4.68 13.77 -5.51
C GLN A 38 -4.58 13.56 -7.02
N VAL A 39 -5.72 13.56 -7.72
CA VAL A 39 -5.76 13.37 -9.19
C VAL A 39 -4.85 14.34 -9.94
N THR A 40 -4.69 15.55 -9.43
CA THR A 40 -3.84 16.60 -10.01
C THR A 40 -2.34 16.25 -10.02
N HIS A 41 -1.92 15.31 -9.18
CA HIS A 41 -0.52 14.88 -9.07
C HIS A 41 -0.23 13.54 -9.76
N LEU A 42 -1.24 12.90 -10.39
CA LEU A 42 -1.06 11.59 -11.02
C LEU A 42 0.01 11.58 -12.11
N ASP A 43 0.06 12.62 -12.93
CA ASP A 43 1.06 12.71 -14.00
C ASP A 43 2.46 12.89 -13.45
N GLU A 44 2.63 13.60 -12.32
CA GLU A 44 3.90 13.71 -11.62
C GLU A 44 4.34 12.35 -11.07
N VAL A 45 3.45 11.60 -10.42
CA VAL A 45 3.75 10.24 -9.93
C VAL A 45 4.18 9.32 -11.07
N LYS A 46 3.49 9.36 -12.23
CA LYS A 46 3.87 8.58 -13.41
C LYS A 46 5.25 8.95 -13.94
N GLN A 47 5.55 10.25 -14.00
CA GLN A 47 6.86 10.74 -14.44
C GLN A 47 7.98 10.32 -13.48
N LEU A 48 7.74 10.39 -12.18
CA LEU A 48 8.68 9.93 -11.16
C LEU A 48 8.90 8.41 -11.25
N ALA A 49 7.82 7.61 -11.35
CA ALA A 49 7.90 6.16 -11.54
C ALA A 49 8.78 5.82 -12.75
N LYS A 50 8.55 6.46 -13.88
CA LYS A 50 9.35 6.29 -15.12
C LYS A 50 10.79 6.75 -14.95
N ARG A 51 11.00 7.93 -14.37
CA ARG A 51 12.35 8.51 -14.18
C ARG A 51 13.22 7.62 -13.31
N PHE A 52 12.68 7.12 -12.21
CA PHE A 52 13.39 6.30 -11.23
C PHE A 52 13.29 4.80 -11.51
N GLN A 53 12.56 4.40 -12.57
CA GLN A 53 12.35 3.00 -12.95
C GLN A 53 11.78 2.15 -11.80
N LYS A 54 10.76 2.67 -11.10
CA LYS A 54 10.12 2.01 -9.96
C LYS A 54 8.63 1.88 -10.18
N SER A 55 8.07 0.73 -9.81
CA SER A 55 6.62 0.57 -9.74
C SER A 55 6.06 1.28 -8.50
N VAL A 56 4.82 1.76 -8.60
CA VAL A 56 4.15 2.52 -7.52
C VAL A 56 2.78 1.91 -7.28
N VAL A 57 2.48 1.63 -6.02
CA VAL A 57 1.18 1.16 -5.54
C VAL A 57 0.68 2.13 -4.49
N MET A 58 -0.50 2.70 -4.70
CA MET A 58 -1.14 3.61 -3.75
C MET A 58 -2.64 3.73 -4.03
N GLY A 59 -3.38 4.37 -3.12
CA GLY A 59 -4.70 4.90 -3.45
C GLY A 59 -4.63 6.39 -3.76
N TYR A 60 -5.49 6.86 -4.65
CA TYR A 60 -5.63 8.28 -4.94
C TYR A 60 -7.09 8.72 -4.85
N ARG A 61 -7.31 10.02 -4.83
CA ARG A 61 -8.64 10.61 -4.81
C ARG A 61 -8.90 11.36 -6.11
N ASN A 62 -10.02 11.01 -6.77
CA ASN A 62 -10.40 11.66 -8.03
C ASN A 62 -11.11 13.01 -7.80
N GLU A 63 -11.47 13.70 -8.88
CA GLU A 63 -12.16 15.02 -8.85
C GLU A 63 -13.51 14.96 -8.14
N GLN A 64 -14.19 13.82 -8.16
CA GLN A 64 -15.45 13.60 -7.44
C GLN A 64 -15.23 13.19 -5.98
N ASN A 65 -13.99 13.26 -5.48
CA ASN A 65 -13.61 12.88 -4.13
C ASN A 65 -13.85 11.38 -3.80
N VAL A 66 -13.79 10.52 -4.83
CA VAL A 66 -13.89 9.07 -4.70
C VAL A 66 -12.50 8.47 -4.59
N ASP A 67 -12.31 7.59 -3.60
CA ASP A 67 -11.06 6.84 -3.43
C ASP A 67 -10.94 5.79 -4.55
N ARG A 68 -9.75 5.70 -5.12
CA ARG A 68 -9.43 4.80 -6.23
C ARG A 68 -8.15 4.03 -5.97
N ALA A 69 -8.14 2.77 -6.36
CA ALA A 69 -6.96 1.90 -6.38
C ALA A 69 -6.07 2.26 -7.58
N LEU A 70 -4.75 2.30 -7.38
CA LEU A 70 -3.81 2.67 -8.42
C LEU A 70 -2.54 1.80 -8.36
N ILE A 71 -2.15 1.24 -9.51
CA ILE A 71 -0.82 0.68 -9.75
C ILE A 71 -0.24 1.31 -11.00
N ILE A 72 0.97 1.83 -10.88
CA ILE A 72 1.78 2.37 -11.98
C ILE A 72 3.05 1.53 -12.08
N ASN A 73 3.43 1.11 -13.30
CA ASN A 73 4.65 0.36 -13.49
C ASN A 73 5.89 1.28 -13.64
N LYS A 74 7.07 0.66 -13.68
CA LYS A 74 8.35 1.37 -13.84
C LYS A 74 8.50 2.14 -15.16
N ARG A 75 7.60 1.94 -16.14
CA ARG A 75 7.53 2.73 -17.38
C ARG A 75 6.63 3.96 -17.26
N GLY A 76 5.97 4.14 -16.10
CA GLY A 76 5.01 5.21 -15.86
C GLY A 76 3.61 4.93 -16.44
N GLU A 77 3.32 3.68 -16.80
CA GLU A 77 2.03 3.25 -17.33
C GLU A 77 1.11 2.83 -16.20
N THR A 78 -0.16 3.24 -16.26
CA THR A 78 -1.19 2.80 -15.31
C THR A 78 -1.60 1.37 -15.65
N LEU A 79 -1.37 0.44 -14.73
CA LEU A 79 -1.76 -0.97 -14.86
C LEU A 79 -3.11 -1.26 -14.20
N LEU A 80 -3.40 -0.57 -13.09
CA LEU A 80 -4.66 -0.69 -12.39
C LEU A 80 -5.15 0.70 -12.00
N ASP A 81 -6.40 0.97 -12.33
CA ASP A 81 -7.14 2.16 -11.88
C ASP A 81 -8.62 1.82 -11.78
N ARG A 82 -9.12 1.66 -10.57
CA ARG A 82 -10.54 1.40 -10.31
C ARG A 82 -11.05 2.12 -9.08
N ALA A 83 -12.35 2.36 -9.02
CA ALA A 83 -12.99 2.89 -7.82
C ALA A 83 -12.88 1.90 -6.65
N LYS A 84 -12.89 2.43 -5.43
CA LYS A 84 -13.04 1.63 -4.21
C LYS A 84 -14.38 0.91 -4.23
N THR A 85 -14.37 -0.36 -3.84
CA THR A 85 -15.58 -1.17 -3.73
C THR A 85 -16.43 -0.72 -2.54
N PRO A 86 -17.73 -0.44 -2.72
CA PRO A 86 -18.65 -0.25 -1.60
C PRO A 86 -18.78 -1.53 -0.76
N GLU A 87 -18.96 -1.38 0.56
CA GLU A 87 -18.98 -2.51 1.51
C GLU A 87 -20.05 -3.59 1.23
N THR A 88 -21.11 -3.22 0.53
CA THR A 88 -22.23 -4.12 0.21
C THR A 88 -22.11 -4.79 -1.16
N MET A 89 -21.03 -4.54 -1.87
CA MET A 89 -20.80 -5.06 -3.22
C MET A 89 -19.67 -6.10 -3.25
N PRO A 90 -19.68 -7.04 -4.19
CA PRO A 90 -18.50 -7.87 -4.46
C PRO A 90 -17.29 -7.02 -4.86
N LEU A 91 -16.08 -7.48 -4.57
CA LEU A 91 -14.86 -6.78 -4.92
C LEU A 91 -14.84 -6.38 -6.40
N PHE A 92 -14.64 -5.09 -6.66
CA PHE A 92 -14.59 -4.58 -8.03
C PHE A 92 -13.35 -5.10 -8.78
N MET A 93 -13.56 -5.47 -10.01
CA MET A 93 -12.48 -5.91 -10.89
C MET A 93 -12.06 -4.80 -11.87
N PRO A 94 -10.84 -4.81 -12.37
CA PRO A 94 -9.76 -5.73 -12.01
C PRO A 94 -9.19 -5.43 -10.61
N SER A 95 -8.89 -6.48 -9.85
CA SER A 95 -8.15 -6.39 -8.58
C SER A 95 -6.86 -7.19 -8.64
N THR A 96 -6.49 -7.64 -9.83
CA THR A 96 -5.22 -8.29 -10.14
C THR A 96 -4.63 -7.69 -11.42
N ILE A 97 -3.31 -7.66 -11.47
CA ILE A 97 -2.55 -7.27 -12.66
C ILE A 97 -1.31 -8.16 -12.80
N GLU A 98 -0.77 -8.20 -14.00
CA GLU A 98 0.53 -8.80 -14.29
C GLU A 98 1.48 -7.73 -14.84
N ASP A 99 2.71 -7.67 -14.30
CA ASP A 99 3.78 -6.80 -14.78
C ASP A 99 5.13 -7.51 -14.63
N ASP A 100 5.90 -7.56 -15.71
CA ASP A 100 7.24 -8.17 -15.78
C ASP A 100 7.30 -9.59 -15.18
N GLY A 101 6.30 -10.43 -15.44
CA GLY A 101 6.22 -11.81 -14.97
C GLY A 101 5.84 -11.95 -13.48
N HIS A 102 5.41 -10.86 -12.83
CA HIS A 102 4.88 -10.87 -11.47
C HIS A 102 3.38 -10.59 -11.51
N ARG A 103 2.63 -11.36 -10.74
CA ARG A 103 1.20 -11.17 -10.58
C ARG A 103 0.89 -10.57 -9.21
N TYR A 104 0.21 -9.43 -9.22
CA TYR A 104 -0.13 -8.66 -8.03
C TYR A 104 -1.63 -8.63 -7.80
N GLY A 105 -2.05 -8.79 -6.54
CA GLY A 105 -3.39 -8.50 -6.07
C GLY A 105 -3.45 -7.13 -5.39
N TYR A 106 -4.62 -6.51 -5.40
CA TYR A 106 -4.87 -5.22 -4.76
C TYR A 106 -6.21 -5.21 -4.03
N VAL A 107 -6.18 -4.87 -2.75
CA VAL A 107 -7.36 -4.61 -1.92
C VAL A 107 -7.23 -3.24 -1.26
N LEU A 108 -8.15 -2.32 -1.55
CA LEU A 108 -8.08 -0.96 -1.06
C LEU A 108 -8.74 -0.84 0.32
N CYS A 109 -7.93 -0.60 1.36
CA CYS A 109 -8.39 -0.35 2.72
C CYS A 109 -9.34 -1.47 3.22
N ARG A 110 -10.59 -1.18 3.54
CA ARG A 110 -11.58 -2.14 4.04
C ARG A 110 -11.93 -3.28 3.08
N GLU A 111 -11.54 -3.18 1.82
CA GLU A 111 -11.70 -4.30 0.89
C GLU A 111 -10.96 -5.56 1.35
N ILE A 112 -10.03 -5.45 2.29
CA ILE A 112 -9.38 -6.61 2.91
C ILE A 112 -10.39 -7.58 3.51
N PHE A 113 -11.50 -7.11 4.09
CA PHE A 113 -12.56 -7.95 4.66
C PHE A 113 -13.49 -8.58 3.62
N MET A 114 -13.43 -8.11 2.37
CA MET A 114 -14.13 -8.70 1.22
C MET A 114 -13.19 -9.64 0.44
N GLY A 115 -11.92 -9.53 0.71
CA GLY A 115 -10.76 -9.73 -0.11
C GLY A 115 -10.62 -11.04 -0.81
N LEU A 116 -11.02 -12.12 -0.19
CA LEU A 116 -10.66 -13.41 -0.75
C LEU A 116 -11.60 -13.91 -1.83
N ASP A 117 -12.87 -13.58 -1.75
CA ASP A 117 -13.85 -14.11 -2.71
C ASP A 117 -13.63 -13.53 -4.11
N GLY A 118 -13.20 -12.28 -4.21
CA GLY A 118 -12.86 -11.65 -5.49
C GLY A 118 -11.50 -12.07 -6.08
N LEU A 119 -10.60 -12.63 -5.25
CA LEU A 119 -9.26 -13.05 -5.69
C LEU A 119 -9.11 -14.58 -5.79
N LYS A 120 -10.11 -15.36 -5.37
CA LYS A 120 -10.06 -16.84 -5.33
C LYS A 120 -9.87 -17.52 -6.67
N SER A 121 -10.32 -16.90 -7.75
CA SER A 121 -10.19 -17.43 -9.12
C SER A 121 -8.85 -17.10 -9.77
N GLU A 122 -8.01 -16.33 -9.09
CA GLU A 122 -6.77 -15.81 -9.63
C GLU A 122 -5.61 -16.70 -9.15
N GLU A 123 -5.17 -17.59 -10.03
CA GLU A 123 -3.99 -18.43 -9.80
C GLU A 123 -2.71 -17.59 -9.85
N ASP A 124 -1.67 -18.00 -9.11
CA ASP A 124 -0.30 -17.47 -9.17
C ASP A 124 -0.08 -16.02 -8.69
N ILE A 125 -0.99 -15.42 -7.93
CA ILE A 125 -0.69 -14.16 -7.25
C ILE A 125 0.53 -14.36 -6.32
N GLN A 126 1.48 -13.44 -6.38
CA GLN A 126 2.69 -13.49 -5.56
C GLN A 126 2.60 -12.52 -4.37
N LEU A 127 2.07 -11.34 -4.61
CA LEU A 127 1.96 -10.25 -3.64
C LEU A 127 0.55 -9.66 -3.67
N ILE A 128 0.01 -9.35 -2.48
CA ILE A 128 -1.19 -8.55 -2.34
C ILE A 128 -0.83 -7.23 -1.66
N PHE A 129 -1.31 -6.12 -2.21
CA PHE A 129 -1.14 -4.80 -1.63
C PHE A 129 -2.45 -4.32 -0.99
N ASN A 130 -2.33 -3.78 0.23
CA ASN A 130 -3.43 -3.17 0.97
C ASN A 130 -3.08 -1.74 1.39
N PRO A 131 -3.17 -0.75 0.49
CA PRO A 131 -3.16 0.65 0.86
C PRO A 131 -4.34 0.98 1.77
N ILE A 132 -4.07 1.48 2.96
CA ILE A 132 -5.04 1.82 4.00
C ILE A 132 -5.10 3.34 4.12
N GLY A 133 -6.27 3.91 4.38
CA GLY A 133 -6.42 5.34 4.59
C GLY A 133 -5.81 5.77 5.94
N VAL A 134 -6.62 6.26 6.87
CA VAL A 134 -6.18 6.49 8.24
C VAL A 134 -5.86 5.18 8.94
N GLY A 135 -5.07 5.23 10.01
CA GLY A 135 -4.86 4.08 10.88
C GLY A 135 -6.15 3.63 11.57
N MET A 136 -6.04 2.70 12.48
CA MET A 136 -7.19 2.09 13.15
C MET A 136 -7.76 2.99 14.25
N PHE A 137 -9.07 2.89 14.50
CA PHE A 137 -9.76 3.71 15.49
C PHE A 137 -9.81 3.08 16.88
N SER A 138 -9.39 1.83 17.01
CA SER A 138 -9.31 1.11 18.28
C SER A 138 -8.28 -0.03 18.22
N GLU A 139 -7.91 -0.54 19.39
CA GLU A 139 -7.06 -1.73 19.52
C GLU A 139 -7.72 -2.98 18.92
N GLU A 140 -9.03 -3.12 19.10
CA GLU A 140 -9.82 -4.20 18.53
C GLU A 140 -9.77 -4.17 17.00
N GLN A 141 -10.01 -3.01 16.40
CA GLN A 141 -9.93 -2.84 14.95
C GLN A 141 -8.51 -3.12 14.41
N TYR A 142 -7.47 -2.72 15.17
CA TYR A 142 -6.09 -3.04 14.82
C TYR A 142 -5.84 -4.57 14.80
N ALA A 143 -6.35 -5.27 15.81
CA ALA A 143 -6.25 -6.72 15.89
C ALA A 143 -7.02 -7.39 14.74
N ASP A 144 -8.29 -7.02 14.53
CA ASP A 144 -9.13 -7.56 13.45
C ASP A 144 -8.46 -7.41 12.07
N TRP A 145 -7.86 -6.24 11.81
CA TRP A 145 -7.21 -5.96 10.54
C TRP A 145 -5.96 -6.80 10.33
N SER A 146 -5.11 -6.88 11.35
CA SER A 146 -3.89 -7.69 11.29
C SER A 146 -4.20 -9.19 11.19
N ASP A 147 -5.23 -9.65 11.90
CA ASP A 147 -5.67 -11.06 11.85
C ASP A 147 -6.26 -11.42 10.48
N GLU A 148 -7.04 -10.53 9.86
CA GLU A 148 -7.56 -10.76 8.51
C GLU A 148 -6.42 -10.78 7.47
N ALA A 149 -5.46 -9.85 7.56
CA ALA A 149 -4.28 -9.86 6.69
C ALA A 149 -3.48 -11.16 6.83
N LYS A 150 -3.24 -11.60 8.06
CA LYS A 150 -2.57 -12.87 8.36
C LYS A 150 -3.34 -14.07 7.79
N LYS A 151 -4.64 -14.10 7.99
CA LYS A 151 -5.53 -15.16 7.47
C LYS A 151 -5.48 -15.25 5.95
N ILE A 152 -5.51 -14.10 5.24
CA ILE A 152 -5.37 -14.02 3.79
C ILE A 152 -4.03 -14.61 3.36
N ALA A 153 -2.93 -14.20 3.99
CA ALA A 153 -1.59 -14.71 3.69
C ALA A 153 -1.53 -16.24 3.79
N MET A 154 -2.07 -16.80 4.89
CA MET A 154 -2.07 -18.25 5.15
C MET A 154 -2.94 -19.04 4.18
N GLN A 155 -4.18 -18.60 3.97
CA GLN A 155 -5.17 -19.38 3.20
C GLN A 155 -4.87 -19.40 1.72
N GLN A 156 -4.36 -18.31 1.19
CA GLN A 156 -4.07 -18.15 -0.24
C GLN A 156 -2.58 -18.36 -0.58
N ARG A 157 -1.73 -18.46 0.44
CA ARG A 157 -0.27 -18.60 0.31
C ARG A 157 0.37 -17.42 -0.45
N PHE A 158 -0.13 -16.22 -0.22
CA PHE A 158 0.39 -14.96 -0.76
C PHE A 158 1.23 -14.22 0.29
N ILE A 159 2.12 -13.35 -0.16
CA ILE A 159 2.68 -12.31 0.69
C ILE A 159 1.72 -11.14 0.65
N ILE A 160 1.33 -10.60 1.80
CA ILE A 160 0.47 -9.41 1.88
C ILE A 160 1.19 -8.27 2.59
N LEU A 161 1.12 -7.08 1.97
CA LEU A 161 1.71 -5.87 2.51
C LEU A 161 0.65 -4.78 2.63
N GLY A 162 0.64 -4.08 3.77
CA GLY A 162 -0.28 -2.97 3.99
C GLY A 162 0.39 -1.78 4.65
N THR A 163 -0.15 -0.58 4.44
CA THR A 163 0.32 0.65 5.06
C THR A 163 -0.80 1.67 5.18
N SER A 164 -0.86 2.39 6.30
CA SER A 164 -1.74 3.52 6.54
C SER A 164 -0.96 4.84 6.58
N HIS A 165 -1.68 5.96 6.56
CA HIS A 165 -1.09 7.25 6.91
C HIS A 165 -0.50 7.24 8.32
N ALA A 166 0.48 8.12 8.56
CA ALA A 166 1.16 8.27 9.84
C ALA A 166 0.25 8.79 10.95
N ASP A 167 -0.82 9.48 10.59
CA ASP A 167 -1.73 10.12 11.52
C ASP A 167 -3.16 10.26 10.95
N ARG A 168 -3.97 11.06 11.63
CA ARG A 168 -5.36 11.35 11.27
C ARG A 168 -5.55 12.39 10.17
N SER A 169 -4.49 13.00 9.66
CA SER A 169 -4.56 14.15 8.74
C SER A 169 -5.36 13.86 7.48
N TYR A 170 -5.24 12.67 6.94
CA TYR A 170 -5.95 12.24 5.73
C TYR A 170 -7.47 12.45 5.80
N ARG A 171 -8.12 12.18 6.93
CA ARG A 171 -9.57 12.32 7.11
C ARG A 171 -9.96 13.22 8.26
N ASN A 172 -8.99 13.83 8.92
CA ASN A 172 -9.22 14.63 10.14
C ASN A 172 -10.08 13.90 11.20
N CYS A 173 -9.89 12.59 11.35
CA CYS A 173 -10.58 11.78 12.33
C CYS A 173 -9.88 11.89 13.69
N GLY A 174 -10.64 11.99 14.81
CA GLY A 174 -10.12 12.33 16.15
C GLY A 174 -8.97 11.45 16.65
N PHE A 175 -9.00 10.13 16.38
CA PHE A 175 -8.00 9.17 16.85
C PHE A 175 -7.55 8.27 15.70
N SER A 176 -6.28 7.86 15.70
CA SER A 176 -5.74 6.93 14.72
C SER A 176 -4.57 6.16 15.34
N ILE A 177 -4.55 4.84 15.14
CA ILE A 177 -3.40 3.97 15.38
C ILE A 177 -2.79 3.65 14.01
N PRO A 178 -1.70 4.32 13.62
CA PRO A 178 -1.02 3.98 12.37
C PRO A 178 -0.54 2.55 12.37
N MET A 179 -0.65 1.88 11.22
CA MET A 179 -0.17 0.53 11.05
C MET A 179 0.49 0.32 9.69
N ALA A 180 1.49 -0.55 9.67
CA ALA A 180 2.01 -1.13 8.46
C ALA A 180 2.42 -2.58 8.73
N TYR A 181 2.39 -3.43 7.71
CA TYR A 181 2.69 -4.85 7.88
C TYR A 181 3.20 -5.50 6.59
N CYS A 182 3.88 -6.61 6.79
CA CYS A 182 4.14 -7.62 5.78
C CYS A 182 4.00 -8.99 6.43
N PHE A 183 3.05 -9.80 5.96
CA PHE A 183 2.94 -11.21 6.32
C PHE A 183 3.42 -12.07 5.17
N ASP A 184 4.19 -13.10 5.48
CA ASP A 184 4.64 -14.06 4.49
C ASP A 184 3.55 -15.10 4.17
N LYS A 185 3.81 -15.98 3.22
CA LYS A 185 2.90 -17.03 2.73
C LYS A 185 2.44 -18.04 3.82
N THR A 186 3.03 -18.01 4.99
CA THR A 186 2.66 -18.83 6.13
C THR A 186 1.87 -18.07 7.18
N GLY A 187 1.67 -16.75 6.96
CA GLY A 187 1.04 -15.84 7.89
C GLY A 187 1.99 -15.35 9.00
N GLU A 188 3.28 -15.66 8.91
CA GLU A 188 4.25 -15.14 9.87
C GLU A 188 4.60 -13.69 9.49
N PRO A 189 4.66 -12.77 10.47
CA PRO A 189 5.01 -11.39 10.19
C PRO A 189 6.50 -11.28 9.82
N VAL A 190 6.80 -10.78 8.61
CA VAL A 190 8.11 -10.20 8.32
C VAL A 190 8.29 -8.94 9.16
N PHE A 191 7.22 -8.14 9.25
CA PHE A 191 7.04 -7.13 10.28
C PHE A 191 5.55 -6.81 10.47
N LEU A 192 5.22 -6.30 11.66
CA LEU A 192 3.93 -5.71 12.00
C LEU A 192 4.21 -4.50 12.88
N SER A 193 3.87 -3.31 12.41
CA SER A 193 4.12 -2.06 13.12
C SER A 193 2.83 -1.44 13.65
N LYS A 194 2.93 -0.83 14.83
CA LYS A 194 1.87 -0.13 15.52
C LYS A 194 2.43 1.15 16.12
N ASN A 195 1.88 2.29 15.75
CA ASN A 195 2.37 3.61 16.20
C ASN A 195 3.84 3.91 15.84
N ASP A 196 4.43 3.15 14.94
CA ASP A 196 5.77 3.38 14.42
C ASP A 196 5.65 3.66 12.91
N THR A 197 5.75 4.92 12.55
CA THR A 197 5.44 5.45 11.22
C THR A 197 6.68 5.63 10.32
N ARG A 198 7.84 5.13 10.77
CA ARG A 198 9.07 5.19 9.97
C ARG A 198 8.93 4.40 8.68
N THR A 199 9.49 4.93 7.61
CA THR A 199 9.57 4.24 6.31
C THR A 199 10.36 2.94 6.45
N ARG A 200 9.92 1.88 5.77
CA ARG A 200 10.55 0.55 5.80
C ARG A 200 10.87 0.06 4.40
N ILE A 201 11.94 -0.70 4.28
CA ILE A 201 12.24 -1.47 3.06
C ILE A 201 12.16 -2.95 3.41
N VAL A 202 11.27 -3.66 2.74
CA VAL A 202 11.10 -5.11 2.86
C VAL A 202 11.73 -5.80 1.68
N ASP A 203 12.55 -6.82 1.94
CA ASP A 203 12.94 -7.79 0.94
C ASP A 203 12.05 -9.02 1.06
N THR A 204 11.18 -9.24 0.07
CA THR A 204 10.17 -10.31 0.11
C THR A 204 10.77 -11.71 -0.08
N GLU A 205 11.95 -11.82 -0.68
CA GLU A 205 12.65 -13.10 -0.88
C GLU A 205 13.47 -13.47 0.35
N ALA A 206 14.27 -12.52 0.86
CA ALA A 206 15.05 -12.71 2.07
C ALA A 206 14.20 -12.70 3.35
N LYS A 207 12.94 -12.21 3.27
CA LYS A 207 12.03 -12.00 4.41
C LYS A 207 12.66 -11.13 5.49
N THR A 208 13.27 -10.04 5.10
CA THR A 208 13.92 -9.08 5.99
C THR A 208 13.32 -7.71 5.86
N VAL A 209 13.41 -6.90 6.92
CA VAL A 209 12.97 -5.52 6.95
C VAL A 209 14.09 -4.61 7.46
N VAL A 210 14.26 -3.48 6.80
CA VAL A 210 15.10 -2.39 7.25
C VAL A 210 14.19 -1.21 7.56
N VAL A 211 14.27 -0.68 8.78
CA VAL A 211 13.58 0.54 9.18
C VAL A 211 14.51 1.71 8.88
N LEU A 212 14.03 2.66 8.07
CA LEU A 212 14.80 3.86 7.79
C LEU A 212 14.67 4.83 8.96
N GLU A 213 15.78 5.44 9.37
CA GLU A 213 15.74 6.51 10.34
C GLU A 213 15.06 7.72 9.70
N ASP A 214 14.22 8.43 10.48
CA ASP A 214 13.63 9.67 10.02
C ASP A 214 14.79 10.62 9.66
N SER A 215 14.87 11.02 8.40
CA SER A 215 15.77 12.09 8.02
C SER A 215 15.26 13.33 8.74
N LEU A 216 15.96 13.73 9.81
CA LEU A 216 15.67 14.99 10.50
C LEU A 216 15.62 16.10 9.44
N PRO A 217 14.58 16.93 9.40
CA PRO A 217 14.59 18.07 8.52
C PRO A 217 15.83 18.90 8.83
N CYS A 218 16.69 19.12 7.85
CA CYS A 218 17.75 20.13 7.92
C CYS A 218 17.07 21.48 8.16
N HIS A 219 17.19 22.02 9.38
CA HIS A 219 16.74 23.34 9.75
C HIS A 219 17.55 24.43 9.04
#